data_056bbe548cfbd4459afcb8bf889c4e69
#
_entry.id   056bbe548cfbd4459afcb8bf889c4e69
#
_cell.length_a   1.000
_cell.length_b   1.000
_cell.length_c   1.000
_cell.angle_alpha   90.00
_cell.angle_beta   90.00
_cell.angle_gamma   90.00
#
_symmetry.space_group_name_H-M   'P 1'
#
loop_
_entity.id
_entity.type
_entity.pdbx_description
1 polymer ?
#
loop_
_entity_poly.entity_id
_entity_poly.type
_entity_poly.pdbx_seq_one_letter_code
_entity_poly.pdbx_strand_id
1 'polypeptide(L)'
;MNVKELIENRNAKVAQMENLLTTAKAENRLPSEDEKKQFADLEKEVKDIDATVAMYDQMAGLGMKKVPSAPVEMTDAERDHKTFENAIRGIVNTDTPTMPNDAKTLIPTTVWNDIISQVIEISPVFSMADRYNITGNLVLPKYDKKNSSIVMQYADEGTTAESGKVVISQITLGGFLARCLAKISKSLINNSNFDIVGFVEAKMAQAIALYFEHELLYGTDNKVEGLKGITSDMTVTTATATKITSDELMDLQDKVIDNYQANAVWIMNRETRNAIRKLKDNDGDYLLNRDFTAKWGYTLLGKDVYCSDAMDKMLAGKTAIYYGDLSGLAVKVSEDANMQVLTERYAEEHLLGILAFVEWDAKVADTQKLAKLVMKSQ
;
A
#
# COMPACT_ATOMS: atom_id res chain seq x y z
N MET A 1 -25.04 11.17 -43.31
CA MET A 1 -24.88 11.32 -41.88
C MET A 1 -24.58 9.92 -41.32
N ASN A 2 -23.43 9.74 -40.67
CA ASN A 2 -23.01 8.43 -40.23
C ASN A 2 -23.68 8.14 -38.87
N VAL A 3 -23.99 6.89 -38.54
CA VAL A 3 -24.60 6.50 -37.25
C VAL A 3 -23.82 7.06 -36.06
N LYS A 4 -22.49 7.14 -36.18
CA LYS A 4 -21.61 7.76 -35.17
C LYS A 4 -21.91 9.24 -34.95
N GLU A 5 -22.09 10.00 -36.03
CA GLU A 5 -22.44 11.42 -35.95
C GLU A 5 -23.84 11.64 -35.34
N LEU A 6 -24.76 10.70 -35.58
CA LEU A 6 -26.10 10.73 -34.97
C LEU A 6 -26.02 10.50 -33.46
N ILE A 7 -25.19 9.54 -33.00
CA ILE A 7 -24.99 9.25 -31.56
C ILE A 7 -24.27 10.42 -30.87
N GLU A 8 -23.25 11.02 -31.49
CA GLU A 8 -22.57 12.20 -30.95
C GLU A 8 -23.54 13.40 -30.82
N ASN A 9 -24.37 13.64 -31.82
CA ASN A 9 -25.39 14.70 -31.81
C ASN A 9 -26.44 14.43 -30.69
N ARG A 10 -26.90 13.20 -30.56
CA ARG A 10 -27.79 12.78 -29.46
C ARG A 10 -27.18 13.10 -28.09
N ASN A 11 -25.94 12.69 -27.85
CA ASN A 11 -25.26 12.93 -26.58
C ASN A 11 -25.07 14.42 -26.29
N ALA A 12 -24.76 15.23 -27.29
CA ALA A 12 -24.68 16.68 -27.14
C ALA A 12 -26.01 17.29 -26.71
N LYS A 13 -27.14 16.81 -27.28
CA LYS A 13 -28.48 17.28 -26.91
C LYS A 13 -28.90 16.85 -25.50
N VAL A 14 -28.59 15.65 -25.12
CA VAL A 14 -28.81 15.16 -23.74
C VAL A 14 -28.01 16.00 -22.74
N ALA A 15 -26.75 16.32 -23.03
CA ALA A 15 -25.94 17.20 -22.17
C ALA A 15 -26.55 18.63 -22.06
N GLN A 16 -27.15 19.14 -23.12
CA GLN A 16 -27.88 20.43 -23.08
C GLN A 16 -29.13 20.35 -22.17
N MET A 17 -29.89 19.26 -22.25
CA MET A 17 -31.04 19.03 -21.36
C MET A 17 -30.61 18.93 -19.88
N GLU A 18 -29.51 18.22 -19.57
CA GLU A 18 -28.96 18.14 -18.23
C GLU A 18 -28.49 19.51 -17.71
N ASN A 19 -27.86 20.32 -18.56
CA ASN A 19 -27.43 21.67 -18.18
C ASN A 19 -28.63 22.58 -17.84
N LEU A 20 -29.72 22.53 -18.59
CA LEU A 20 -30.94 23.30 -18.29
C LEU A 20 -31.52 22.95 -16.91
N LEU A 21 -31.53 21.65 -16.57
CA LEU A 21 -32.03 21.17 -15.27
C LEU A 21 -31.07 21.51 -14.13
N THR A 22 -29.75 21.39 -14.37
CA THR A 22 -28.73 21.70 -13.33
C THR A 22 -28.67 23.20 -13.04
N THR A 23 -28.84 24.05 -14.03
CA THR A 23 -28.89 25.51 -13.85
C THR A 23 -30.09 25.90 -12.97
N ALA A 24 -31.29 25.42 -13.33
CA ALA A 24 -32.51 25.69 -12.54
C ALA A 24 -32.38 25.17 -11.09
N LYS A 25 -31.75 24.00 -10.91
CA LYS A 25 -31.49 23.41 -9.57
C LYS A 25 -30.47 24.20 -8.77
N ALA A 26 -29.39 24.69 -9.40
CA ALA A 26 -28.36 25.52 -8.76
C ALA A 26 -28.91 26.85 -8.29
N GLU A 27 -29.85 27.43 -9.05
CA GLU A 27 -30.55 28.67 -8.69
C GLU A 27 -31.74 28.46 -7.73
N ASN A 28 -31.99 27.22 -7.32
CA ASN A 28 -33.06 26.84 -6.42
C ASN A 28 -34.44 27.33 -6.84
N ARG A 29 -34.69 27.35 -8.15
CA ARG A 29 -35.94 27.80 -8.80
C ARG A 29 -36.54 26.70 -9.69
N LEU A 30 -37.83 26.81 -9.97
CA LEU A 30 -38.46 25.99 -10.99
C LEU A 30 -38.04 26.48 -12.41
N PRO A 31 -37.90 25.55 -13.38
CA PRO A 31 -37.61 25.90 -14.77
C PRO A 31 -38.66 26.89 -15.34
N SER A 32 -38.21 27.93 -16.05
CA SER A 32 -39.07 28.90 -16.69
C SER A 32 -39.87 28.26 -17.85
N GLU A 33 -40.90 28.91 -18.32
CA GLU A 33 -41.70 28.42 -19.46
C GLU A 33 -40.87 28.28 -20.74
N ASP A 34 -39.88 29.14 -20.92
CA ASP A 34 -38.96 29.08 -22.08
C ASP A 34 -37.99 27.88 -21.94
N GLU A 35 -37.50 27.61 -20.73
CA GLU A 35 -36.64 26.45 -20.46
C GLU A 35 -37.40 25.14 -20.60
N LYS A 36 -38.65 25.09 -20.17
CA LYS A 36 -39.54 23.92 -20.38
C LYS A 36 -39.79 23.65 -21.85
N LYS A 37 -39.97 24.71 -22.65
CA LYS A 37 -40.17 24.60 -24.09
C LYS A 37 -38.90 24.10 -24.77
N GLN A 38 -37.74 24.68 -24.45
CA GLN A 38 -36.45 24.21 -24.95
C GLN A 38 -36.17 22.74 -24.57
N PHE A 39 -36.49 22.34 -23.36
CA PHE A 39 -36.36 20.96 -22.92
C PHE A 39 -37.26 20.01 -23.73
N ALA A 40 -38.52 20.38 -23.98
CA ALA A 40 -39.44 19.60 -24.78
C ALA A 40 -39.01 19.47 -26.25
N ASP A 41 -38.46 20.54 -26.82
CA ASP A 41 -37.95 20.53 -28.21
C ASP A 41 -36.70 19.61 -28.30
N LEU A 42 -35.78 19.69 -27.35
CA LEU A 42 -34.60 18.82 -27.28
C LEU A 42 -35.00 17.35 -27.05
N GLU A 43 -35.99 17.09 -26.19
CA GLU A 43 -36.51 15.73 -25.97
C GLU A 43 -37.08 15.11 -27.23
N LYS A 44 -37.80 15.91 -28.04
CA LYS A 44 -38.34 15.47 -29.32
C LYS A 44 -37.21 15.12 -30.30
N GLU A 45 -36.21 15.99 -30.39
CA GLU A 45 -35.07 15.76 -31.27
C GLU A 45 -34.25 14.53 -30.87
N VAL A 46 -34.07 14.27 -29.56
CA VAL A 46 -33.41 13.05 -29.06
C VAL A 46 -34.23 11.81 -29.43
N LYS A 47 -35.57 11.84 -29.28
CA LYS A 47 -36.44 10.73 -29.68
C LYS A 47 -36.40 10.46 -31.18
N ASP A 48 -36.34 11.49 -32.02
CA ASP A 48 -36.24 11.35 -33.47
C ASP A 48 -34.87 10.73 -33.87
N ILE A 49 -33.79 11.10 -33.19
CA ILE A 49 -32.48 10.52 -33.42
C ILE A 49 -32.47 9.05 -32.96
N ASP A 50 -33.03 8.72 -31.78
CA ASP A 50 -33.13 7.37 -31.27
C ASP A 50 -33.96 6.46 -32.21
N ALA A 51 -35.06 6.97 -32.75
CA ALA A 51 -35.84 6.24 -33.72
C ALA A 51 -35.04 5.98 -35.02
N THR A 52 -34.24 6.94 -35.45
CA THR A 52 -33.39 6.81 -36.64
C THR A 52 -32.28 5.81 -36.41
N VAL A 53 -31.62 5.82 -35.24
CA VAL A 53 -30.59 4.85 -34.85
C VAL A 53 -31.20 3.46 -34.79
N ALA A 54 -32.40 3.29 -34.19
CA ALA A 54 -33.11 2.01 -34.15
C ALA A 54 -33.44 1.45 -35.53
N MET A 55 -33.80 2.29 -36.50
CA MET A 55 -33.98 1.87 -37.91
C MET A 55 -32.66 1.38 -38.52
N TYR A 56 -31.55 2.05 -38.28
CA TYR A 56 -30.24 1.60 -38.75
C TYR A 56 -29.83 0.26 -38.10
N ASP A 57 -30.13 0.06 -36.81
CA ASP A 57 -29.86 -1.21 -36.12
C ASP A 57 -30.76 -2.34 -36.63
N GLN A 58 -32.04 -2.05 -36.97
CA GLN A 58 -32.91 -3.02 -37.63
C GLN A 58 -32.41 -3.40 -39.03
N MET A 59 -31.93 -2.43 -39.80
CA MET A 59 -31.33 -2.71 -41.13
C MET A 59 -30.04 -3.49 -41.01
N ALA A 60 -29.22 -3.26 -39.97
CA ALA A 60 -28.00 -4.01 -39.68
C ALA A 60 -28.32 -5.45 -39.27
N GLY A 61 -29.45 -5.68 -38.58
CA GLY A 61 -29.93 -7.04 -38.20
C GLY A 61 -30.41 -7.86 -39.40
N LEU A 62 -30.71 -7.21 -40.55
CA LEU A 62 -31.16 -7.87 -41.79
C LEU A 62 -30.01 -8.32 -42.70
N GLY A 63 -28.76 -8.31 -42.28
CA GLY A 63 -27.67 -8.94 -43.04
C GLY A 63 -26.42 -8.12 -43.31
N MET A 64 -26.27 -6.95 -42.72
CA MET A 64 -24.99 -6.23 -42.78
C MET A 64 -24.16 -6.43 -41.51
N LYS A 65 -22.88 -6.80 -41.69
CA LYS A 65 -21.90 -6.93 -40.62
C LYS A 65 -21.91 -5.70 -39.70
N LYS A 66 -22.06 -5.93 -38.39
CA LYS A 66 -21.83 -4.91 -37.37
C LYS A 66 -20.54 -4.14 -37.69
N VAL A 67 -20.66 -2.83 -37.94
CA VAL A 67 -19.50 -1.95 -37.91
C VAL A 67 -18.99 -1.94 -36.47
N PRO A 68 -17.72 -2.25 -36.21
CA PRO A 68 -17.20 -2.21 -34.84
C PRO A 68 -17.38 -0.78 -34.32
N SER A 69 -18.02 -0.63 -33.16
CA SER A 69 -17.97 0.62 -32.42
C SER A 69 -16.50 1.02 -32.27
N ALA A 70 -16.16 2.29 -32.51
CA ALA A 70 -14.81 2.77 -32.28
C ALA A 70 -14.35 2.32 -30.87
N PRO A 71 -13.12 1.82 -30.73
CA PRO A 71 -12.62 1.42 -29.43
C PRO A 71 -12.75 2.61 -28.48
N VAL A 72 -13.41 2.42 -27.35
CA VAL A 72 -13.24 3.32 -26.21
C VAL A 72 -11.72 3.34 -26.00
N GLU A 73 -11.09 4.51 -26.06
CA GLU A 73 -9.66 4.61 -25.76
C GLU A 73 -9.50 4.19 -24.30
N MET A 74 -9.10 2.94 -24.13
CA MET A 74 -8.76 2.41 -22.83
C MET A 74 -7.51 3.13 -22.34
N THR A 75 -7.50 3.50 -21.09
CA THR A 75 -6.28 4.01 -20.46
C THR A 75 -5.19 2.95 -20.53
N ASP A 76 -3.94 3.35 -20.45
CA ASP A 76 -2.82 2.40 -20.49
C ASP A 76 -2.94 1.36 -19.36
N ALA A 77 -3.39 1.76 -18.17
CA ALA A 77 -3.66 0.85 -17.06
C ALA A 77 -4.76 -0.18 -17.40
N GLU A 78 -5.88 0.23 -17.99
CA GLU A 78 -6.94 -0.69 -18.42
C GLU A 78 -6.48 -1.67 -19.51
N ARG A 79 -5.60 -1.22 -20.42
CA ARG A 79 -4.98 -2.10 -21.43
C ARG A 79 -4.08 -3.13 -20.78
N ASP A 80 -3.30 -2.74 -19.80
CA ASP A 80 -2.38 -3.58 -19.07
C ASP A 80 -3.13 -4.64 -18.26
N HIS A 81 -4.18 -4.25 -17.52
CA HIS A 81 -5.06 -5.20 -16.81
C HIS A 81 -5.72 -6.20 -17.76
N LYS A 82 -6.19 -5.72 -18.92
CA LYS A 82 -6.79 -6.61 -19.94
C LYS A 82 -5.75 -7.54 -20.57
N THR A 83 -4.53 -7.07 -20.75
CA THR A 83 -3.43 -7.90 -21.25
C THR A 83 -3.09 -9.01 -20.24
N PHE A 84 -3.08 -8.67 -18.96
CA PHE A 84 -2.90 -9.62 -17.88
C PHE A 84 -4.04 -10.64 -17.79
N GLU A 85 -5.30 -10.18 -17.89
CA GLU A 85 -6.47 -11.05 -17.95
C GLU A 85 -6.38 -12.04 -19.13
N ASN A 86 -6.04 -11.55 -20.32
CA ASN A 86 -5.88 -12.39 -21.51
C ASN A 86 -4.74 -13.41 -21.34
N ALA A 87 -3.63 -13.02 -20.72
CA ALA A 87 -2.54 -13.93 -20.41
C ALA A 87 -2.98 -15.05 -19.45
N ILE A 88 -3.78 -14.73 -18.43
CA ILE A 88 -4.38 -15.71 -17.50
C ILE A 88 -5.36 -16.63 -18.22
N ARG A 89 -6.21 -16.09 -19.10
CA ARG A 89 -7.19 -16.88 -19.88
C ARG A 89 -6.56 -17.67 -21.03
N GLY A 90 -5.27 -17.47 -21.32
CA GLY A 90 -4.58 -18.10 -22.44
C GLY A 90 -5.03 -17.60 -23.81
N ILE A 91 -5.62 -16.40 -23.87
CA ILE A 91 -6.07 -15.75 -25.11
C ILE A 91 -4.89 -14.98 -25.69
N VAL A 92 -4.37 -15.44 -26.83
CA VAL A 92 -3.31 -14.72 -27.55
C VAL A 92 -3.98 -13.61 -28.38
N ASN A 93 -3.85 -12.35 -27.96
CA ASN A 93 -4.27 -11.21 -28.77
C ASN A 93 -3.28 -10.99 -29.92
N THR A 94 -3.75 -11.10 -31.17
CA THR A 94 -2.99 -10.82 -32.39
C THR A 94 -2.90 -9.34 -32.72
N ASP A 95 -3.59 -8.46 -31.98
CA ASP A 95 -3.73 -7.03 -32.30
C ASP A 95 -2.78 -6.09 -31.53
N THR A 96 -1.89 -6.62 -30.70
CA THR A 96 -0.84 -5.81 -30.07
C THR A 96 0.43 -5.78 -30.92
N PRO A 97 1.06 -4.59 -31.13
CA PRO A 97 2.28 -4.49 -31.90
C PRO A 97 3.36 -5.37 -31.26
N THR A 98 3.90 -6.23 -32.07
CA THR A 98 5.00 -7.20 -31.91
C THR A 98 5.84 -7.02 -30.66
N MET A 99 5.44 -7.67 -29.56
CA MET A 99 6.38 -7.95 -28.46
C MET A 99 7.23 -9.15 -28.86
N PRO A 100 8.56 -9.15 -28.59
CA PRO A 100 9.41 -10.31 -28.82
C PRO A 100 8.84 -11.54 -28.12
N ASN A 101 9.05 -12.74 -28.68
CA ASN A 101 8.48 -14.01 -28.18
C ASN A 101 8.76 -14.29 -26.69
N ASP A 102 9.80 -13.67 -26.12
CA ASP A 102 10.18 -13.79 -24.70
C ASP A 102 9.35 -12.88 -23.76
N ALA A 103 8.65 -11.86 -24.30
CA ALA A 103 7.85 -10.90 -23.52
C ALA A 103 6.41 -11.40 -23.22
N LYS A 104 6.01 -12.55 -23.77
CA LYS A 104 4.65 -13.11 -23.57
C LYS A 104 4.35 -13.55 -22.13
N THR A 105 5.35 -13.60 -21.28
CA THR A 105 5.26 -14.02 -19.87
C THR A 105 5.43 -12.90 -18.85
N LEU A 106 5.83 -11.71 -19.28
CA LEU A 106 5.97 -10.55 -18.38
C LEU A 106 4.65 -9.81 -18.23
N ILE A 107 4.27 -9.59 -16.98
CA ILE A 107 3.10 -8.80 -16.61
C ILE A 107 3.48 -7.31 -16.62
N PRO A 108 2.59 -6.41 -17.06
CA PRO A 108 2.86 -4.98 -17.06
C PRO A 108 3.21 -4.44 -15.67
N THR A 109 4.10 -3.45 -15.62
CA THR A 109 4.54 -2.80 -14.37
C THR A 109 3.42 -2.07 -13.62
N THR A 110 2.37 -1.66 -14.32
CA THR A 110 1.17 -1.04 -13.75
C THR A 110 0.46 -1.96 -12.76
N VAL A 111 0.25 -3.23 -13.11
CA VAL A 111 -0.37 -4.25 -12.23
C VAL A 111 0.47 -4.45 -10.96
N TRP A 112 1.80 -4.42 -11.08
CA TRP A 112 2.67 -4.50 -9.92
C TRP A 112 2.55 -3.28 -9.01
N ASN A 113 2.50 -2.09 -9.58
CA ASN A 113 2.33 -0.85 -8.82
C ASN A 113 1.00 -0.83 -8.05
N ASP A 114 -0.07 -1.37 -8.64
CA ASP A 114 -1.36 -1.50 -7.98
C ASP A 114 -1.31 -2.49 -6.80
N ILE A 115 -0.58 -3.61 -6.95
CA ILE A 115 -0.33 -4.55 -5.85
C ILE A 115 0.43 -3.85 -4.72
N ILE A 116 1.51 -3.12 -5.01
CA ILE A 116 2.27 -2.40 -3.98
C ILE A 116 1.43 -1.31 -3.32
N SER A 117 0.58 -0.60 -4.05
CA SER A 117 -0.36 0.37 -3.47
C SER A 117 -1.29 -0.30 -2.47
N GLN A 118 -1.84 -1.46 -2.79
CA GLN A 118 -2.65 -2.25 -1.87
C GLN A 118 -1.84 -2.76 -0.66
N VAL A 119 -0.57 -3.15 -0.84
CA VAL A 119 0.33 -3.54 0.26
C VAL A 119 0.52 -2.39 1.25
N ILE A 120 0.67 -1.17 0.76
CA ILE A 120 0.80 0.04 1.59
C ILE A 120 -0.47 0.28 2.42
N GLU A 121 -1.65 0.04 1.84
CA GLU A 121 -2.93 0.20 2.54
C GLU A 121 -3.14 -0.89 3.60
N ILE A 122 -2.70 -2.12 3.32
CA ILE A 122 -2.91 -3.27 4.22
C ILE A 122 -1.93 -3.26 5.40
N SER A 123 -0.66 -2.84 5.19
CA SER A 123 0.37 -2.83 6.23
C SER A 123 0.75 -1.41 6.68
N PRO A 124 0.20 -0.93 7.81
CA PRO A 124 0.57 0.37 8.38
C PRO A 124 2.06 0.48 8.73
N VAL A 125 2.72 -0.61 9.14
CA VAL A 125 4.16 -0.61 9.44
C VAL A 125 4.96 -0.27 8.18
N PHE A 126 4.63 -0.90 7.06
CA PHE A 126 5.26 -0.60 5.76
C PHE A 126 4.92 0.82 5.27
N SER A 127 3.70 1.29 5.53
CA SER A 127 3.24 2.63 5.14
C SER A 127 3.98 3.74 5.89
N MET A 128 4.32 3.54 7.16
CA MET A 128 4.98 4.55 8.03
C MET A 128 6.51 4.53 7.90
N ALA A 129 7.11 3.45 7.35
CA ALA A 129 8.54 3.35 7.12
C ALA A 129 9.02 4.29 6.01
N ASP A 130 10.29 4.68 6.06
CA ASP A 130 10.92 5.48 5.01
C ASP A 130 11.28 4.56 3.81
N ARG A 131 10.64 4.81 2.66
CA ARG A 131 10.67 3.90 1.50
C ARG A 131 11.52 4.45 0.36
N TYR A 132 12.38 3.60 -0.17
CA TYR A 132 13.25 3.90 -1.30
C TYR A 132 13.01 2.92 -2.43
N ASN A 133 12.52 3.42 -3.56
CA ASN A 133 12.31 2.64 -4.78
C ASN A 133 13.54 2.83 -5.69
N ILE A 134 14.57 2.00 -5.47
CA ILE A 134 15.86 2.14 -6.17
C ILE A 134 16.37 0.75 -6.55
N THR A 135 16.80 0.63 -7.80
CA THR A 135 17.50 -0.56 -8.31
C THR A 135 18.96 -0.55 -7.86
N GLY A 136 19.49 -1.71 -7.47
CA GLY A 136 20.88 -1.83 -6.99
C GLY A 136 21.06 -1.55 -5.49
N ASN A 137 22.28 -1.39 -5.00
CA ASN A 137 22.55 -1.17 -3.59
C ASN A 137 22.36 0.30 -3.20
N LEU A 138 21.62 0.54 -2.12
CA LEU A 138 21.45 1.85 -1.52
C LEU A 138 22.36 1.96 -0.29
N VAL A 139 23.20 3.00 -0.27
CA VAL A 139 24.07 3.31 0.86
C VAL A 139 23.56 4.57 1.56
N LEU A 140 23.10 4.43 2.80
CA LEU A 140 22.65 5.55 3.62
C LEU A 140 23.74 5.92 4.65
N PRO A 141 24.12 7.21 4.78
CA PRO A 141 25.01 7.65 5.84
C PRO A 141 24.28 7.62 7.19
N LYS A 142 24.89 7.01 8.18
CA LYS A 142 24.42 7.01 9.57
C LYS A 142 25.34 7.84 10.44
N TYR A 143 24.81 8.84 11.11
CA TYR A 143 25.55 9.63 12.08
C TYR A 143 25.69 8.86 13.39
N ASP A 144 26.95 8.64 13.81
CA ASP A 144 27.24 8.00 15.10
C ASP A 144 27.41 9.05 16.19
N LYS A 145 26.34 9.31 16.96
CA LYS A 145 26.31 10.31 18.01
C LYS A 145 27.26 9.95 19.18
N LYS A 146 27.47 8.66 19.47
CA LYS A 146 28.31 8.23 20.60
C LYS A 146 29.81 8.53 20.37
N ASN A 147 30.25 8.42 19.12
CA ASN A 147 31.63 8.59 18.73
C ASN A 147 31.90 9.96 18.07
N SER A 148 30.86 10.80 17.95
CA SER A 148 30.97 12.15 17.40
C SER A 148 31.00 13.17 18.52
N SER A 149 31.88 14.16 18.41
CA SER A 149 32.10 15.22 19.42
C SER A 149 32.01 16.61 18.82
N ILE A 150 30.94 16.93 18.09
CA ILE A 150 30.72 18.31 17.66
C ILE A 150 30.11 19.06 18.82
N VAL A 151 30.83 20.03 19.37
CA VAL A 151 30.36 20.90 20.46
C VAL A 151 30.46 22.34 20.01
N MET A 152 29.41 23.10 20.24
CA MET A 152 29.46 24.55 20.10
C MET A 152 29.92 25.15 21.43
N GLN A 153 30.98 25.96 21.38
CA GLN A 153 31.57 26.64 22.56
C GLN A 153 31.60 28.14 22.35
N TYR A 154 31.53 28.86 23.46
CA TYR A 154 31.84 30.30 23.40
C TYR A 154 33.33 30.47 23.18
N ALA A 155 33.70 31.31 22.22
CA ALA A 155 35.10 31.61 21.92
C ALA A 155 35.44 32.99 22.49
N ASP A 156 36.48 33.05 23.30
CA ASP A 156 37.11 34.31 23.67
C ASP A 156 38.17 34.70 22.63
N GLU A 157 38.44 36.00 22.51
CA GLU A 157 39.40 36.50 21.55
C GLU A 157 40.80 35.91 21.81
N GLY A 158 41.36 35.22 20.83
CA GLY A 158 42.68 34.57 20.90
C GLY A 158 42.66 33.11 21.36
N THR A 159 41.48 32.48 21.60
CA THR A 159 41.39 31.06 21.90
C THR A 159 41.15 30.20 20.63
N THR A 160 41.88 29.06 20.55
CA THR A 160 41.68 28.10 19.46
C THR A 160 40.41 27.29 19.69
N ALA A 161 39.55 27.21 18.68
CA ALA A 161 38.37 26.34 18.72
C ALA A 161 38.76 24.87 18.86
N GLU A 162 38.12 24.14 19.78
CA GLU A 162 38.29 22.67 19.85
C GLU A 162 37.68 22.03 18.63
N SER A 163 38.46 21.19 17.96
CA SER A 163 37.99 20.47 16.77
C SER A 163 37.13 19.26 17.17
N GLY A 164 35.86 19.29 16.84
CA GLY A 164 35.01 18.13 16.99
C GLY A 164 35.26 17.09 15.89
N LYS A 165 35.15 15.82 16.24
CA LYS A 165 35.23 14.70 15.31
C LYS A 165 33.83 14.26 14.91
N VAL A 166 33.57 14.20 13.59
CA VAL A 166 32.35 13.59 13.02
C VAL A 166 32.65 12.14 12.65
N VAL A 167 31.91 11.22 13.21
CA VAL A 167 31.99 9.80 12.81
C VAL A 167 30.72 9.46 12.05
N ILE A 168 30.88 9.13 10.77
CA ILE A 168 29.80 8.67 9.91
C ILE A 168 30.03 7.22 9.61
N SER A 169 29.08 6.36 9.97
CA SER A 169 28.97 4.98 9.53
C SER A 169 28.06 4.87 8.32
N GLN A 170 28.08 3.77 7.63
CA GLN A 170 27.26 3.52 6.46
C GLN A 170 26.34 2.33 6.71
N ILE A 171 25.08 2.44 6.29
CA ILE A 171 24.13 1.34 6.22
C ILE A 171 23.92 1.03 4.76
N THR A 172 24.25 -0.19 4.36
CA THR A 172 23.99 -0.67 3.01
C THR A 172 22.72 -1.50 3.01
N LEU A 173 21.75 -1.05 2.23
CA LEU A 173 20.54 -1.80 1.89
C LEU A 173 20.84 -2.50 0.56
N GLY A 174 20.91 -3.81 0.61
CA GLY A 174 21.13 -4.67 -0.56
C GLY A 174 19.81 -4.98 -1.25
N GLY A 175 19.61 -6.24 -1.58
CA GLY A 175 18.35 -6.77 -2.09
C GLY A 175 18.30 -8.25 -1.82
N PHE A 176 17.23 -8.69 -1.18
CA PHE A 176 16.94 -10.09 -0.96
C PHE A 176 15.70 -10.47 -1.77
N LEU A 177 15.84 -11.49 -2.61
CA LEU A 177 14.77 -11.93 -3.49
C LEU A 177 13.72 -12.71 -2.69
N ALA A 178 12.52 -12.14 -2.57
CA ALA A 178 11.32 -12.82 -2.10
C ALA A 178 10.46 -13.25 -3.28
N ARG A 179 9.69 -14.32 -3.12
CA ARG A 179 8.79 -14.83 -4.17
C ARG A 179 7.42 -15.18 -3.59
N CYS A 180 6.38 -14.88 -4.35
CA CYS A 180 5.01 -15.26 -4.08
C CYS A 180 4.48 -16.07 -5.26
N LEU A 181 3.90 -17.26 -5.00
CA LEU A 181 3.31 -18.12 -6.03
C LEU A 181 1.84 -18.36 -5.70
N ALA A 182 0.95 -17.91 -6.58
CA ALA A 182 -0.47 -18.22 -6.54
C ALA A 182 -0.80 -19.29 -7.59
N LYS A 183 -1.57 -20.33 -7.20
CA LYS A 183 -2.07 -21.36 -8.13
C LYS A 183 -3.58 -21.22 -8.29
N ILE A 184 -4.06 -21.21 -9.53
CA ILE A 184 -5.47 -21.03 -9.87
C ILE A 184 -5.92 -22.19 -10.77
N SER A 185 -7.12 -22.72 -10.54
CA SER A 185 -7.70 -23.75 -11.41
C SER A 185 -8.16 -23.17 -12.74
N LYS A 186 -7.76 -23.78 -13.84
CA LYS A 186 -8.24 -23.43 -15.19
C LYS A 186 -9.76 -23.60 -15.34
N SER A 187 -10.36 -24.56 -14.63
CA SER A 187 -11.82 -24.73 -14.61
C SER A 187 -12.54 -23.54 -13.99
N LEU A 188 -11.95 -22.94 -12.94
CA LEU A 188 -12.50 -21.74 -12.32
C LEU A 188 -12.44 -20.53 -13.28
N ILE A 189 -11.32 -20.39 -13.98
CA ILE A 189 -11.10 -19.32 -14.96
C ILE A 189 -12.13 -19.39 -16.10
N ASN A 190 -12.39 -20.58 -16.60
CA ASN A 190 -13.25 -20.79 -17.77
C ASN A 190 -14.75 -20.71 -17.44
N ASN A 191 -15.14 -21.03 -16.20
CA ASN A 191 -16.56 -21.19 -15.83
C ASN A 191 -17.14 -20.01 -15.06
N SER A 192 -16.34 -18.98 -14.71
CA SER A 192 -16.84 -17.86 -13.92
C SER A 192 -16.87 -16.54 -14.70
N ASN A 193 -18.00 -15.82 -14.55
CA ASN A 193 -18.10 -14.40 -14.90
C ASN A 193 -17.46 -13.51 -13.82
N PHE A 194 -16.70 -14.11 -12.90
CA PHE A 194 -16.08 -13.43 -11.78
C PHE A 194 -14.75 -12.79 -12.25
N ASP A 195 -14.45 -11.60 -11.75
CA ASP A 195 -13.14 -10.98 -11.94
C ASP A 195 -12.08 -11.73 -11.15
N ILE A 196 -11.49 -12.73 -11.83
CA ILE A 196 -10.44 -13.57 -11.23
C ILE A 196 -9.15 -12.80 -11.09
N VAL A 197 -8.87 -11.85 -11.98
CA VAL A 197 -7.65 -11.05 -12.00
C VAL A 197 -7.58 -10.20 -10.76
N GLY A 198 -8.57 -9.34 -10.54
CA GLY A 198 -8.63 -8.48 -9.36
C GLY A 198 -8.65 -9.27 -8.05
N PHE A 199 -9.31 -10.45 -8.03
CA PHE A 199 -9.27 -11.33 -6.86
C PHE A 199 -7.87 -11.85 -6.55
N VAL A 200 -7.13 -12.28 -7.57
CA VAL A 200 -5.76 -12.81 -7.39
C VAL A 200 -4.80 -11.71 -6.99
N GLU A 201 -4.88 -10.55 -7.63
CA GLU A 201 -4.09 -9.37 -7.27
C GLU A 201 -4.30 -9.00 -5.80
N ALA A 202 -5.55 -8.90 -5.34
CA ALA A 202 -5.86 -8.60 -3.95
C ALA A 202 -5.34 -9.66 -2.97
N LYS A 203 -5.41 -10.95 -3.34
CA LYS A 203 -4.88 -12.04 -2.49
C LYS A 203 -3.36 -12.09 -2.46
N MET A 204 -2.70 -11.81 -3.57
CA MET A 204 -1.25 -11.69 -3.63
C MET A 204 -0.78 -10.47 -2.84
N ALA A 205 -1.42 -9.31 -2.99
CA ALA A 205 -1.13 -8.11 -2.21
C ALA A 205 -1.27 -8.37 -0.70
N GLN A 206 -2.34 -9.05 -0.28
CA GLN A 206 -2.53 -9.43 1.12
C GLN A 206 -1.41 -10.35 1.63
N ALA A 207 -1.01 -11.35 0.85
CA ALA A 207 0.05 -12.28 1.24
C ALA A 207 1.43 -11.58 1.32
N ILE A 208 1.73 -10.70 0.38
CA ILE A 208 2.96 -9.90 0.35
C ILE A 208 2.98 -8.93 1.53
N ALA A 209 1.86 -8.25 1.82
CA ALA A 209 1.76 -7.33 2.94
C ALA A 209 2.01 -8.00 4.29
N LEU A 210 1.39 -9.16 4.53
CA LEU A 210 1.59 -9.94 5.75
C LEU A 210 3.04 -10.43 5.88
N TYR A 211 3.66 -10.85 4.79
CA TYR A 211 5.06 -11.25 4.77
C TYR A 211 5.99 -10.06 5.07
N PHE A 212 5.78 -8.92 4.42
CA PHE A 212 6.57 -7.71 4.68
C PHE A 212 6.41 -7.23 6.10
N GLU A 213 5.20 -7.21 6.64
CA GLU A 213 4.96 -6.81 8.02
C GLU A 213 5.69 -7.72 9.02
N HIS A 214 5.65 -9.03 8.80
CA HIS A 214 6.38 -9.98 9.64
C HIS A 214 7.91 -9.75 9.58
N GLU A 215 8.47 -9.62 8.37
CA GLU A 215 9.91 -9.42 8.18
C GLU A 215 10.36 -8.04 8.68
N LEU A 216 9.54 -7.00 8.56
CA LEU A 216 9.84 -5.67 9.11
C LEU A 216 9.90 -5.70 10.63
N LEU A 217 9.06 -6.50 11.29
CA LEU A 217 9.01 -6.61 12.75
C LEU A 217 10.13 -7.49 13.32
N TYR A 218 10.42 -8.63 12.68
CA TYR A 218 11.34 -9.64 13.25
C TYR A 218 12.62 -9.82 12.46
N GLY A 219 12.58 -9.59 11.17
CA GLY A 219 13.69 -9.89 10.28
C GLY A 219 14.05 -11.36 10.22
N THR A 220 14.84 -11.72 9.23
CA THR A 220 15.42 -13.06 9.09
C THR A 220 16.94 -12.95 9.09
N ASP A 221 17.61 -13.81 9.86
CA ASP A 221 19.05 -13.81 9.98
C ASP A 221 19.73 -13.95 8.60
N ASN A 222 20.72 -13.10 8.34
CA ASN A 222 21.43 -12.98 7.07
C ASN A 222 20.57 -12.53 5.86
N LYS A 223 19.40 -11.96 6.11
CA LYS A 223 18.50 -11.34 5.12
C LYS A 223 18.04 -9.99 5.63
N VAL A 224 16.73 -9.73 5.54
CA VAL A 224 16.14 -8.49 6.03
C VAL A 224 16.29 -8.41 7.55
N GLU A 225 16.83 -7.29 8.05
CA GLU A 225 17.06 -7.09 9.48
C GLU A 225 15.83 -6.56 10.21
N GLY A 226 15.09 -5.65 9.57
CA GLY A 226 13.89 -5.02 10.13
C GLY A 226 14.13 -4.33 11.47
N LEU A 227 13.09 -4.26 12.32
CA LEU A 227 13.14 -3.68 13.66
C LEU A 227 13.97 -4.51 14.66
N LYS A 228 14.36 -5.73 14.31
CA LYS A 228 15.30 -6.53 15.12
C LYS A 228 16.63 -5.77 15.32
N GLY A 229 17.05 -4.96 14.33
CA GLY A 229 18.26 -4.13 14.36
C GLY A 229 18.27 -3.00 15.39
N ILE A 230 17.20 -2.81 16.16
CA ILE A 230 17.19 -1.85 17.27
C ILE A 230 18.23 -2.25 18.29
N THR A 231 19.12 -1.31 18.63
CA THR A 231 20.27 -1.54 19.53
C THR A 231 19.85 -1.83 20.97
N SER A 232 20.76 -2.44 21.74
CA SER A 232 20.52 -2.73 23.16
C SER A 232 20.25 -1.48 24.00
N ASP A 233 20.84 -0.33 23.63
CA ASP A 233 20.63 0.95 24.34
C ASP A 233 19.19 1.44 24.23
N MET A 234 18.51 1.12 23.13
CA MET A 234 17.10 1.45 22.86
C MET A 234 16.17 0.29 23.22
N THR A 235 16.65 -0.66 24.04
CA THR A 235 15.87 -1.81 24.49
C THR A 235 15.58 -1.68 25.97
N VAL A 236 14.32 -1.88 26.36
CA VAL A 236 13.88 -2.06 27.75
C VAL A 236 13.55 -3.54 27.95
N THR A 237 14.05 -4.13 29.04
CA THR A 237 13.72 -5.50 29.39
C THR A 237 12.80 -5.50 30.59
N THR A 238 11.68 -6.23 30.52
CA THR A 238 10.71 -6.29 31.61
C THR A 238 11.31 -6.97 32.86
N ALA A 239 10.81 -6.59 34.02
CA ALA A 239 11.20 -7.24 35.28
C ALA A 239 10.71 -8.69 35.37
N THR A 240 9.59 -9.00 34.70
CA THR A 240 8.96 -10.31 34.70
C THR A 240 8.78 -10.87 33.30
N ALA A 241 8.75 -12.17 33.13
CA ALA A 241 8.57 -12.84 31.85
C ALA A 241 7.12 -12.82 31.31
N THR A 242 6.15 -12.41 32.14
CA THR A 242 4.71 -12.60 31.83
C THR A 242 3.86 -11.33 32.00
N LYS A 243 4.40 -10.26 32.56
CA LYS A 243 3.67 -9.02 32.84
C LYS A 243 4.50 -7.81 32.44
N ILE A 244 3.82 -6.79 32.00
CA ILE A 244 4.37 -5.46 31.71
C ILE A 244 3.79 -4.51 32.74
N THR A 245 4.61 -3.60 33.26
CA THR A 245 4.22 -2.56 34.22
C THR A 245 4.07 -1.19 33.52
N SER A 246 3.39 -0.23 34.18
CA SER A 246 3.30 1.14 33.72
C SER A 246 4.65 1.83 33.61
N ASP A 247 5.53 1.58 34.58
CA ASP A 247 6.86 2.19 34.65
C ASP A 247 7.73 1.73 33.47
N GLU A 248 7.67 0.45 33.10
CA GLU A 248 8.37 -0.10 31.93
C GLU A 248 7.88 0.51 30.61
N LEU A 249 6.60 0.91 30.53
CA LEU A 249 6.06 1.63 29.36
C LEU A 249 6.56 3.07 29.31
N MET A 250 6.64 3.74 30.44
CA MET A 250 7.22 5.08 30.55
C MET A 250 8.71 5.05 30.23
N ASP A 251 9.45 4.09 30.76
CA ASP A 251 10.87 3.90 30.46
C ASP A 251 11.11 3.65 28.96
N LEU A 252 10.20 2.93 28.31
CA LEU A 252 10.28 2.70 26.87
C LEU A 252 10.04 3.98 26.08
N GLN A 253 9.08 4.81 26.50
CA GLN A 253 8.80 6.10 25.89
C GLN A 253 9.99 7.05 26.03
N ASP A 254 10.62 7.11 27.19
CA ASP A 254 11.77 7.97 27.48
C ASP A 254 13.04 7.58 26.69
N LYS A 255 13.12 6.34 26.17
CA LYS A 255 14.22 5.93 25.29
C LYS A 255 14.24 6.75 24.00
N VAL A 256 13.09 7.16 23.50
CA VAL A 256 12.97 7.94 22.25
C VAL A 256 13.03 9.42 22.59
N ILE A 257 13.91 10.16 21.94
CA ILE A 257 14.12 11.60 22.16
C ILE A 257 12.82 12.36 21.82
N ASP A 258 12.46 13.35 22.63
CA ASP A 258 11.22 14.12 22.50
C ASP A 258 10.96 14.68 21.11
N ASN A 259 12.01 15.11 20.40
CA ASN A 259 11.90 15.62 19.04
C ASN A 259 11.28 14.60 18.06
N TYR A 260 11.43 13.30 18.31
CA TYR A 260 10.90 12.23 17.47
C TYR A 260 9.58 11.65 17.98
N GLN A 261 9.17 12.05 19.18
CA GLN A 261 7.91 11.56 19.76
C GLN A 261 6.66 12.09 19.04
N ALA A 262 6.76 13.18 18.26
CA ALA A 262 5.60 13.75 17.57
C ALA A 262 4.85 12.69 16.72
N ASN A 263 5.60 11.89 15.95
CA ASN A 263 5.07 10.87 15.04
C ASN A 263 5.21 9.44 15.60
N ALA A 264 5.58 9.32 16.87
CA ALA A 264 5.80 8.01 17.48
C ALA A 264 4.48 7.23 17.64
N VAL A 265 4.55 5.92 17.40
CA VAL A 265 3.43 4.98 17.48
C VAL A 265 3.84 3.77 18.30
N TRP A 266 2.89 3.24 19.06
CA TRP A 266 3.03 1.96 19.77
C TRP A 266 2.63 0.82 18.84
N ILE A 267 3.49 -0.18 18.68
CA ILE A 267 3.19 -1.39 17.91
C ILE A 267 3.24 -2.60 18.84
N MET A 268 2.15 -3.35 18.91
CA MET A 268 2.03 -4.49 19.79
C MET A 268 1.02 -5.51 19.29
N ASN A 269 1.04 -6.72 19.87
CA ASN A 269 0.00 -7.70 19.61
C ASN A 269 -1.32 -7.33 20.31
N ARG A 270 -2.44 -7.74 19.74
CA ARG A 270 -3.79 -7.54 20.31
C ARG A 270 -3.93 -8.06 21.74
N GLU A 271 -3.28 -9.19 22.08
CA GLU A 271 -3.31 -9.74 23.44
C GLU A 271 -2.48 -8.88 24.40
N THR A 272 -1.34 -8.36 23.96
CA THR A 272 -0.51 -7.42 24.73
C THR A 272 -1.29 -6.13 25.01
N ARG A 273 -1.97 -5.57 24.00
CA ARG A 273 -2.86 -4.42 24.18
C ARG A 273 -3.95 -4.70 25.21
N ASN A 274 -4.59 -5.88 25.15
CA ASN A 274 -5.63 -6.23 26.12
C ASN A 274 -5.07 -6.37 27.55
N ALA A 275 -3.82 -6.82 27.70
CA ALA A 275 -3.16 -6.88 29.00
C ALA A 275 -2.87 -5.46 29.54
N ILE A 276 -2.32 -4.59 28.70
CA ILE A 276 -2.05 -3.18 29.04
C ILE A 276 -3.33 -2.43 29.37
N ARG A 277 -4.42 -2.69 28.64
CA ARG A 277 -5.74 -2.09 28.91
C ARG A 277 -6.26 -2.38 30.30
N LYS A 278 -5.83 -3.48 30.93
CA LYS A 278 -6.22 -3.84 32.30
C LYS A 278 -5.33 -3.21 33.37
N LEU A 279 -4.23 -2.54 32.97
CA LEU A 279 -3.41 -1.79 33.88
C LEU A 279 -4.16 -0.56 34.37
N LYS A 280 -4.10 -0.34 35.65
CA LYS A 280 -4.70 0.80 36.33
C LYS A 280 -3.63 1.59 37.04
N ASP A 281 -3.85 2.88 37.15
CA ASP A 281 -3.07 3.72 38.04
C ASP A 281 -3.47 3.54 39.52
N ASN A 282 -2.85 4.30 40.42
CA ASN A 282 -3.11 4.23 41.85
C ASN A 282 -4.53 4.70 42.21
N ASP A 283 -5.17 5.50 41.34
CA ASP A 283 -6.52 6.01 41.52
C ASP A 283 -7.59 5.07 40.95
N GLY A 284 -7.15 4.02 40.25
CA GLY A 284 -8.01 3.00 39.67
C GLY A 284 -8.44 3.25 38.22
N ASP A 285 -7.89 4.28 37.57
CA ASP A 285 -8.15 4.63 36.19
C ASP A 285 -7.29 3.77 35.22
N TYR A 286 -7.83 3.52 34.04
CA TYR A 286 -7.13 2.73 33.04
C TYR A 286 -6.10 3.58 32.29
N LEU A 287 -4.88 3.07 32.15
CA LEU A 287 -3.77 3.75 31.45
C LEU A 287 -4.01 3.85 29.94
N LEU A 288 -4.62 2.84 29.35
CA LEU A 288 -4.94 2.84 27.91
C LEU A 288 -6.33 3.38 27.70
N ASN A 289 -6.41 4.56 27.12
CA ASN A 289 -7.67 5.24 26.83
C ASN A 289 -8.21 4.84 25.45
N ARG A 290 -9.54 4.68 25.39
CA ARG A 290 -10.22 4.58 24.10
C ARG A 290 -10.46 6.00 23.59
N ASP A 291 -9.85 6.31 22.45
CA ASP A 291 -9.99 7.60 21.81
C ASP A 291 -10.63 7.44 20.44
N PHE A 292 -11.77 8.13 20.24
CA PHE A 292 -12.50 8.08 18.97
C PHE A 292 -11.83 8.91 17.87
N THR A 293 -10.89 9.77 18.23
CA THR A 293 -10.10 10.60 17.29
C THR A 293 -8.81 9.91 16.85
N ALA A 294 -8.34 8.91 17.61
CA ALA A 294 -7.15 8.16 17.30
C ALA A 294 -7.33 7.31 16.03
N LYS A 295 -6.31 7.26 15.19
CA LYS A 295 -6.31 6.54 13.91
C LYS A 295 -6.74 5.06 14.05
N TRP A 296 -6.40 4.40 15.16
CA TRP A 296 -6.74 3.00 15.45
C TRP A 296 -7.62 2.84 16.70
N GLY A 297 -8.21 3.93 17.21
CA GLY A 297 -9.20 3.92 18.27
C GLY A 297 -8.65 3.72 19.69
N TYR A 298 -7.34 3.74 19.89
CA TYR A 298 -6.68 3.65 21.19
C TYR A 298 -5.43 4.52 21.25
N THR A 299 -5.27 5.22 22.38
CA THR A 299 -4.06 6.00 22.71
C THR A 299 -3.45 5.51 24.02
N LEU A 300 -2.14 5.39 24.06
CA LEU A 300 -1.36 5.05 25.24
C LEU A 300 -0.32 6.15 25.45
N LEU A 301 -0.32 6.76 26.64
CA LEU A 301 0.57 7.87 26.98
C LEU A 301 0.57 9.00 25.90
N GLY A 302 -0.60 9.30 25.35
CA GLY A 302 -0.78 10.36 24.34
C GLY A 302 -0.35 10.01 22.92
N LYS A 303 -0.03 8.73 22.63
CA LYS A 303 0.37 8.25 21.31
C LYS A 303 -0.52 7.11 20.82
N ASP A 304 -0.69 7.04 19.52
CA ASP A 304 -1.52 6.03 18.87
C ASP A 304 -0.99 4.61 19.08
N VAL A 305 -1.91 3.65 19.24
CA VAL A 305 -1.59 2.23 19.39
C VAL A 305 -2.04 1.45 18.17
N TYR A 306 -1.08 0.92 17.43
CA TYR A 306 -1.31 -0.01 16.33
C TYR A 306 -1.17 -1.45 16.82
N CYS A 307 -2.14 -2.30 16.47
CA CYS A 307 -2.09 -3.73 16.78
C CYS A 307 -1.82 -4.52 15.52
N SER A 308 -0.69 -5.22 15.51
CA SER A 308 -0.34 -6.18 14.47
C SER A 308 -0.52 -7.60 14.98
N ASP A 309 -1.23 -8.43 14.23
CA ASP A 309 -1.34 -9.86 14.53
C ASP A 309 -0.02 -10.62 14.20
N ALA A 310 0.89 -9.99 13.43
CA ALA A 310 2.23 -10.51 13.16
C ALA A 310 3.16 -10.40 14.39
N MET A 311 2.84 -9.52 15.36
CA MET A 311 3.63 -9.39 16.61
C MET A 311 3.47 -10.60 17.51
N ASP A 312 4.58 -11.01 18.16
CA ASP A 312 4.57 -12.04 19.20
C ASP A 312 3.72 -11.59 20.40
N LYS A 313 3.14 -12.57 21.06
CA LYS A 313 2.49 -12.38 22.35
C LYS A 313 3.55 -12.11 23.42
N MET A 314 3.14 -11.72 24.62
CA MET A 314 4.02 -11.57 25.79
C MET A 314 4.59 -12.92 26.21
N LEU A 315 5.64 -13.37 25.54
CA LEU A 315 6.36 -14.62 25.83
C LEU A 315 7.78 -14.29 26.29
N ALA A 316 8.31 -15.10 27.18
CA ALA A 316 9.66 -14.95 27.70
C ALA A 316 10.72 -14.83 26.59
N GLY A 317 11.58 -13.83 26.67
CA GLY A 317 12.63 -13.53 25.68
C GLY A 317 12.16 -12.96 24.34
N LYS A 318 10.85 -12.71 24.17
CA LYS A 318 10.31 -12.15 22.93
C LYS A 318 10.06 -10.64 23.02
N THR A 319 10.09 -9.96 21.89
CA THR A 319 9.75 -8.53 21.82
C THR A 319 8.24 -8.39 21.85
N ALA A 320 7.74 -7.76 22.90
CA ALA A 320 6.30 -7.56 23.11
C ALA A 320 5.79 -6.25 22.51
N ILE A 321 6.62 -5.20 22.47
CA ILE A 321 6.25 -3.87 22.02
C ILE A 321 7.41 -3.22 21.26
N TYR A 322 7.08 -2.53 20.16
CA TYR A 322 7.94 -1.52 19.55
C TYR A 322 7.32 -0.14 19.76
N TYR A 323 8.15 0.85 19.97
CA TYR A 323 7.74 2.25 20.13
C TYR A 323 8.66 3.18 19.35
N GLY A 324 8.10 4.18 18.75
CA GLY A 324 8.85 5.24 18.10
C GLY A 324 8.30 5.66 16.73
N ASP A 325 9.08 6.51 16.06
CA ASP A 325 8.79 6.99 14.70
C ASP A 325 9.38 6.01 13.68
N LEU A 326 8.50 5.34 12.95
CA LEU A 326 8.88 4.34 11.95
C LEU A 326 9.63 4.93 10.75
N SER A 327 9.69 6.25 10.59
CA SER A 327 10.60 6.89 9.62
C SER A 327 12.10 6.60 9.92
N GLY A 328 12.42 6.06 11.09
CA GLY A 328 13.75 5.54 11.42
C GLY A 328 14.08 4.19 10.78
N LEU A 329 13.10 3.50 10.18
CA LEU A 329 13.25 2.25 9.46
C LEU A 329 13.32 2.53 7.96
N ALA A 330 14.47 2.31 7.34
CA ALA A 330 14.63 2.44 5.90
C ALA A 330 14.27 1.12 5.22
N VAL A 331 13.35 1.19 4.27
CA VAL A 331 12.89 0.05 3.46
C VAL A 331 13.21 0.33 2.01
N LYS A 332 13.99 -0.53 1.39
CA LYS A 332 14.28 -0.50 -0.03
C LYS A 332 13.45 -1.55 -0.74
N VAL A 333 12.73 -1.16 -1.77
CA VAL A 333 12.04 -2.06 -2.70
C VAL A 333 12.58 -1.78 -4.10
N SER A 334 13.01 -2.82 -4.81
CA SER A 334 13.46 -2.67 -6.19
C SER A 334 12.25 -2.42 -7.10
N GLU A 335 12.39 -1.47 -8.05
CA GLU A 335 11.37 -1.20 -9.08
C GLU A 335 11.19 -2.35 -10.06
N ASP A 336 12.19 -3.24 -10.18
CA ASP A 336 12.19 -4.37 -11.10
C ASP A 336 11.43 -5.59 -10.55
N ALA A 337 10.24 -5.38 -10.02
CA ALA A 337 9.40 -6.49 -9.63
C ALA A 337 8.90 -7.24 -10.87
N ASN A 338 9.17 -8.52 -10.91
CA ASN A 338 8.88 -9.36 -12.06
C ASN A 338 7.74 -10.32 -11.73
N MET A 339 6.67 -10.23 -12.49
CA MET A 339 5.57 -11.20 -12.40
C MET A 339 5.53 -12.04 -13.67
N GLN A 340 5.27 -13.34 -13.51
CA GLN A 340 5.23 -14.30 -14.61
C GLN A 340 4.01 -15.22 -14.48
N VAL A 341 3.36 -15.49 -15.60
CA VAL A 341 2.30 -16.49 -15.69
C VAL A 341 2.90 -17.83 -16.14
N LEU A 342 2.85 -18.82 -15.27
CA LEU A 342 3.37 -20.17 -15.50
C LEU A 342 2.24 -21.08 -16.01
N THR A 343 2.14 -21.22 -17.33
CA THR A 343 1.10 -22.02 -17.98
C THR A 343 1.49 -23.50 -18.13
N GLU A 344 2.77 -23.77 -18.40
CA GLU A 344 3.26 -25.11 -18.72
C GLU A 344 3.57 -25.94 -17.49
N ARG A 345 4.16 -25.31 -16.45
CA ARG A 345 4.65 -26.02 -15.26
C ARG A 345 3.56 -26.78 -14.50
N TYR A 346 2.32 -26.32 -14.56
CA TYR A 346 1.18 -26.89 -13.85
C TYR A 346 0.10 -27.41 -14.80
N ALA A 347 0.46 -27.65 -16.06
CA ALA A 347 -0.47 -28.14 -17.09
C ALA A 347 -1.09 -29.49 -16.73
N GLU A 348 -0.29 -30.40 -16.16
CA GLU A 348 -0.73 -31.73 -15.72
C GLU A 348 -1.74 -31.68 -14.58
N GLU A 349 -1.61 -30.68 -13.68
CA GLU A 349 -2.53 -30.44 -12.55
C GLU A 349 -3.80 -29.68 -12.97
N HIS A 350 -3.92 -29.27 -14.24
CA HIS A 350 -4.97 -28.38 -14.76
C HIS A 350 -5.03 -27.03 -14.00
N LEU A 351 -3.87 -26.55 -13.55
CA LEU A 351 -3.69 -25.30 -12.83
C LEU A 351 -2.88 -24.30 -13.66
N LEU A 352 -2.99 -23.03 -13.27
CA LEU A 352 -2.17 -21.93 -13.75
C LEU A 352 -1.46 -21.31 -12.56
N GLY A 353 -0.15 -21.06 -12.67
CA GLY A 353 0.65 -20.44 -11.63
C GLY A 353 0.92 -18.97 -11.97
N ILE A 354 0.73 -18.06 -11.00
CA ILE A 354 1.19 -16.68 -11.08
C ILE A 354 2.32 -16.55 -10.09
N LEU A 355 3.50 -16.20 -10.58
CA LEU A 355 4.73 -16.09 -9.80
C LEU A 355 5.17 -14.64 -9.78
N ALA A 356 5.26 -14.05 -8.59
CA ALA A 356 5.81 -12.71 -8.37
C ALA A 356 7.16 -12.81 -7.65
N PHE A 357 8.12 -12.01 -8.08
CA PHE A 357 9.40 -11.81 -7.42
C PHE A 357 9.51 -10.36 -6.97
N VAL A 358 10.00 -10.16 -5.75
CA VAL A 358 10.30 -8.86 -5.18
C VAL A 358 11.70 -8.89 -4.60
N GLU A 359 12.53 -7.95 -4.99
CA GLU A 359 13.82 -7.73 -4.35
C GLU A 359 13.69 -6.55 -3.38
N TRP A 360 13.96 -6.79 -2.09
CA TRP A 360 13.78 -5.79 -1.06
C TRP A 360 14.75 -5.99 0.11
N ASP A 361 14.96 -4.94 0.91
CA ASP A 361 15.74 -4.97 2.14
C ASP A 361 15.19 -3.92 3.12
N ALA A 362 15.36 -4.14 4.41
CA ALA A 362 14.96 -3.19 5.44
C ALA A 362 15.92 -3.21 6.61
N LYS A 363 16.39 -2.02 7.02
CA LYS A 363 17.30 -1.83 8.16
C LYS A 363 16.96 -0.57 8.94
N VAL A 364 17.29 -0.58 10.23
CA VAL A 364 17.15 0.60 11.08
C VAL A 364 18.22 1.63 10.70
N ALA A 365 17.78 2.71 10.04
CA ALA A 365 18.64 3.81 9.63
C ALA A 365 18.95 4.75 10.79
N ASP A 366 17.94 5.12 11.58
CA ASP A 366 18.10 5.97 12.76
C ASP A 366 17.64 5.24 14.02
N THR A 367 18.61 4.80 14.84
CA THR A 367 18.33 4.08 16.07
C THR A 367 17.76 4.96 17.18
N GLN A 368 17.82 6.30 17.07
CA GLN A 368 17.30 7.21 18.10
C GLN A 368 15.77 7.37 18.04
N LYS A 369 15.19 7.00 16.89
CA LYS A 369 13.76 7.12 16.65
C LYS A 369 12.95 5.92 17.14
N LEU A 370 13.62 4.78 17.40
CA LEU A 370 12.96 3.49 17.61
C LEU A 370 13.45 2.82 18.87
N ALA A 371 12.53 2.30 19.67
CA ALA A 371 12.79 1.54 20.88
C ALA A 371 11.98 0.25 20.92
N LYS A 372 12.44 -0.76 21.68
CA LYS A 372 11.73 -2.02 21.85
C LYS A 372 11.66 -2.47 23.29
N LEU A 373 10.56 -3.10 23.65
CA LEU A 373 10.37 -3.79 24.94
C LEU A 373 10.48 -5.29 24.75
N VAL A 374 11.42 -5.90 25.44
CA VAL A 374 11.66 -7.34 25.39
C VAL A 374 11.26 -7.95 26.73
N MET A 375 10.48 -9.02 26.67
CA MET A 375 10.12 -9.77 27.87
C MET A 375 11.35 -10.47 28.47
N LYS A 376 11.47 -10.46 29.79
CA LYS A 376 12.55 -11.12 30.47
C LYS A 376 12.63 -12.60 30.09
N SER A 377 13.82 -13.09 29.78
CA SER A 377 14.06 -14.51 29.60
C SER A 377 13.83 -15.24 30.94
N GLN A 378 13.42 -16.50 30.90
CA GLN A 378 13.30 -17.34 32.11
C GLN A 378 14.65 -17.61 32.70
#